data_420d987a40bc6e8bf7eea0ee5b7b6c65
#
_entry.id   420d987a40bc6e8bf7eea0ee5b7b6c65
#
_cell.length_a   1.000
_cell.length_b   1.000
_cell.length_c   1.000
_cell.angle_alpha   90.00
_cell.angle_beta   90.00
_cell.angle_gamma   90.00
#
_symmetry.space_group_name_H-M   'P 1'
#
loop_
_entity.id
_entity.type
_entity.pdbx_description
1 polymer ?
#
loop_
_entity_poly.entity_id
_entity_poly.type
_entity_poly.pdbx_seq_one_letter_code
_entity_poly.pdbx_strand_id
1 'polypeptide(L)'
;MQKRHTDRESYFGEQSQTSKNYYIPYIKEVIGHIPDKVLEVGCGEGGNLLPFAEAGCRVMGVDIDATRIEQARTFFAQRHQQGQFIATDIFQLKDKATNFPLILLHDVIEHIRDKERFLSGLQKHLSADGAIFVGFPPGKCHSEATSR
;
A
#
# COMPACT_ATOMS: atom_id res chain seq x y z
N MET A 1 18.18 16.60 -7.03
CA MET A 1 17.52 16.67 -5.72
C MET A 1 16.26 17.52 -5.69
N GLN A 2 16.20 18.57 -6.47
CA GLN A 2 14.98 19.38 -6.59
C GLN A 2 13.85 18.69 -7.36
N LYS A 3 14.17 17.71 -8.21
CA LYS A 3 13.18 16.96 -8.99
C LYS A 3 12.22 16.12 -8.12
N ARG A 4 12.63 15.71 -6.92
CA ARG A 4 11.77 14.89 -6.02
C ARG A 4 10.61 15.67 -5.42
N HIS A 5 10.71 16.99 -5.29
CA HIS A 5 9.65 17.83 -4.75
C HIS A 5 8.64 18.31 -5.80
N THR A 6 9.11 18.53 -7.03
CA THR A 6 8.28 18.97 -8.14
C THR A 6 7.61 17.81 -8.88
N ASP A 7 8.12 16.57 -8.74
CA ASP A 7 7.64 15.40 -9.45
C ASP A 7 6.85 14.42 -8.59
N ARG A 8 6.34 14.84 -7.42
CA ARG A 8 5.53 13.95 -6.55
C ARG A 8 4.25 13.51 -7.23
N GLU A 9 3.63 14.40 -7.99
CA GLU A 9 2.45 14.05 -8.77
C GLU A 9 2.79 13.07 -9.88
N SER A 10 3.92 13.25 -10.55
CA SER A 10 4.45 12.33 -11.55
C SER A 10 4.76 10.96 -10.94
N TYR A 11 5.41 10.95 -9.78
CA TYR A 11 5.72 9.73 -9.04
C TYR A 11 4.45 8.99 -8.61
N PHE A 12 3.47 9.74 -8.12
CA PHE A 12 2.15 9.21 -7.79
C PHE A 12 1.51 8.54 -9.01
N GLY A 13 1.55 9.21 -10.16
CA GLY A 13 1.02 8.67 -11.41
C GLY A 13 1.75 7.40 -11.86
N GLU A 14 3.06 7.35 -11.74
CA GLU A 14 3.86 6.16 -12.07
C GLU A 14 3.51 4.98 -11.16
N GLN A 15 3.38 5.21 -9.86
CA GLN A 15 2.96 4.18 -8.91
C GLN A 15 1.56 3.67 -9.24
N SER A 16 0.64 4.56 -9.56
CA SER A 16 -0.73 4.18 -9.94
C SER A 16 -0.74 3.31 -11.18
N GLN A 17 0.06 3.64 -12.19
CA GLN A 17 0.18 2.83 -13.40
C GLN A 17 0.77 1.44 -13.11
N THR A 18 1.80 1.37 -12.29
CA THR A 18 2.40 0.09 -11.91
C THR A 18 1.40 -0.78 -11.15
N SER A 19 0.70 -0.20 -10.20
CA SER A 19 -0.31 -0.92 -9.44
C SER A 19 -1.45 -1.42 -10.33
N LYS A 20 -1.95 -0.56 -11.21
CA LYS A 20 -3.02 -0.91 -12.14
C LYS A 20 -2.62 -2.00 -13.12
N ASN A 21 -1.41 -1.91 -13.67
CA ASN A 21 -0.97 -2.78 -14.76
C ASN A 21 -0.35 -4.09 -14.28
N TYR A 22 0.19 -4.12 -13.06
CA TYR A 22 0.93 -5.29 -12.56
C TYR A 22 0.41 -5.82 -11.25
N TYR A 23 0.19 -4.98 -10.24
CA TYR A 23 -0.19 -5.44 -8.90
C TYR A 23 -1.63 -5.97 -8.87
N ILE A 24 -2.57 -5.23 -9.38
CA ILE A 24 -3.98 -5.63 -9.38
C ILE A 24 -4.18 -6.91 -10.21
N PRO A 25 -3.67 -7.02 -11.45
CA PRO A 25 -3.81 -8.26 -12.21
C PRO A 25 -3.18 -9.47 -11.51
N TYR A 26 -2.00 -9.30 -10.92
CA TYR A 26 -1.34 -10.37 -10.19
C TYR A 26 -2.15 -10.80 -8.96
N ILE A 27 -2.64 -9.85 -8.19
CA ILE A 27 -3.44 -10.12 -6.99
C ILE A 27 -4.75 -10.82 -7.37
N LYS A 28 -5.41 -10.38 -8.44
CA LYS A 28 -6.61 -11.03 -8.96
C LYS A 28 -6.35 -12.48 -9.33
N GLU A 29 -5.21 -12.75 -9.96
CA GLU A 29 -4.83 -14.11 -10.36
C GLU A 29 -4.59 -15.01 -9.15
N VAL A 30 -3.86 -14.51 -8.14
CA VAL A 30 -3.48 -15.28 -6.96
C VAL A 30 -4.65 -15.48 -6.00
N ILE A 31 -5.41 -14.43 -5.73
CA ILE A 31 -6.53 -14.46 -4.77
C ILE A 31 -7.84 -14.89 -5.45
N GLY A 32 -7.95 -14.68 -6.75
CA GLY A 32 -9.13 -15.01 -7.54
C GLY A 32 -10.13 -13.88 -7.72
N HIS A 33 -9.93 -12.76 -7.02
CA HIS A 33 -10.79 -11.58 -7.09
C HIS A 33 -10.07 -10.35 -6.56
N ILE A 34 -10.64 -9.17 -6.77
CA ILE A 34 -10.15 -7.95 -6.12
C ILE A 34 -10.70 -7.94 -4.69
N PRO A 35 -9.86 -7.76 -3.65
CA PRO A 35 -10.34 -7.68 -2.28
C PRO A 35 -11.22 -6.43 -2.09
N ASP A 36 -12.13 -6.49 -1.14
CA ASP A 36 -13.02 -5.38 -0.83
C ASP A 36 -12.33 -4.29 0.01
N LYS A 37 -11.21 -4.62 0.64
CA LYS A 37 -10.49 -3.77 1.58
C LYS A 37 -9.00 -4.01 1.45
N VAL A 38 -8.21 -2.92 1.43
CA VAL A 38 -6.75 -2.99 1.28
C VAL A 38 -6.09 -2.01 2.24
N LEU A 39 -5.05 -2.47 2.91
CA LEU A 39 -4.17 -1.63 3.74
C LEU A 39 -2.80 -1.56 3.09
N GLU A 40 -2.25 -0.37 2.94
CA GLU A 40 -0.84 -0.20 2.57
C GLU A 40 -0.06 0.39 3.74
N VAL A 41 1.00 -0.30 4.16
CA VAL A 41 1.94 0.17 5.19
C VAL A 41 3.12 0.84 4.48
N GLY A 42 3.43 2.07 4.87
CA GLY A 42 4.42 2.88 4.16
C GLY A 42 3.88 3.39 2.84
N CYS A 43 2.65 3.92 2.84
CA CYS A 43 1.92 4.24 1.61
C CYS A 43 2.43 5.47 0.86
N GLY A 44 3.24 6.31 1.50
CA GLY A 44 3.65 7.57 0.89
C GLY A 44 2.46 8.41 0.47
N GLU A 45 2.45 8.86 -0.75
CA GLU A 45 1.38 9.67 -1.34
C GLU A 45 0.16 8.87 -1.78
N GLY A 46 0.18 7.54 -1.62
CA GLY A 46 -0.98 6.69 -1.90
C GLY A 46 -1.15 6.25 -3.36
N GLY A 47 -0.12 6.42 -4.19
CA GLY A 47 -0.21 6.08 -5.62
C GLY A 47 -0.58 4.63 -5.89
N ASN A 48 -0.06 3.70 -5.11
CA ASN A 48 -0.37 2.28 -5.27
C ASN A 48 -1.83 1.96 -4.91
N LEU A 49 -2.42 2.72 -4.00
CA LEU A 49 -3.80 2.49 -3.53
C LEU A 49 -4.85 3.07 -4.47
N LEU A 50 -4.50 4.06 -5.28
CA LEU A 50 -5.48 4.72 -6.14
C LEU A 50 -6.24 3.75 -7.04
N PRO A 51 -5.58 2.85 -7.79
CA PRO A 51 -6.32 1.92 -8.65
C PRO A 51 -7.24 0.97 -7.88
N PHE A 52 -6.89 0.61 -6.65
CA PHE A 52 -7.78 -0.17 -5.79
C PHE A 52 -9.04 0.61 -5.42
N ALA A 53 -8.88 1.88 -5.05
CA ALA A 53 -10.02 2.75 -4.77
C ALA A 53 -10.90 2.94 -5.99
N GLU A 54 -10.32 3.14 -7.17
CA GLU A 54 -11.04 3.25 -8.44
C GLU A 54 -11.80 1.97 -8.79
N ALA A 55 -11.30 0.81 -8.35
CA ALA A 55 -11.95 -0.49 -8.52
C ALA A 55 -13.03 -0.78 -7.46
N GLY A 56 -13.28 0.16 -6.55
CA GLY A 56 -14.32 0.02 -5.53
C GLY A 56 -13.85 -0.51 -4.18
N CYS A 57 -12.54 -0.73 -4.00
CA CYS A 57 -12.00 -1.16 -2.72
C CYS A 57 -12.02 -0.03 -1.70
N ARG A 58 -12.25 -0.37 -0.44
CA ARG A 58 -11.96 0.54 0.67
C ARG A 58 -10.47 0.48 0.94
N VAL A 59 -9.81 1.63 0.89
CA VAL A 59 -8.36 1.70 1.04
C VAL A 59 -7.97 2.46 2.29
N MET A 60 -6.93 1.96 2.96
CA MET A 60 -6.30 2.64 4.09
C MET A 60 -4.79 2.65 3.84
N GLY A 61 -4.19 3.83 3.99
CA GLY A 61 -2.74 4.01 3.93
C GLY A 61 -2.21 4.55 5.25
N VAL A 62 -1.11 4.00 5.70
CA VAL A 62 -0.38 4.53 6.86
C VAL A 62 1.06 4.82 6.46
N ASP A 63 1.58 5.93 6.96
CA ASP A 63 2.96 6.34 6.77
C ASP A 63 3.38 7.21 7.95
N ILE A 64 4.62 7.15 8.33
CA ILE A 64 5.16 8.00 9.40
C ILE A 64 5.34 9.45 8.96
N ASP A 65 5.40 9.69 7.65
CA ASP A 65 5.61 11.02 7.08
C ASP A 65 4.27 11.76 6.91
N ALA A 66 4.00 12.71 7.82
CA ALA A 66 2.76 13.47 7.80
C ALA A 66 2.59 14.30 6.52
N THR A 67 3.67 14.78 5.92
CA THR A 67 3.62 15.55 4.68
C THR A 67 3.12 14.69 3.53
N ARG A 68 3.61 13.47 3.42
CA ARG A 68 3.17 12.52 2.39
C ARG A 68 1.70 12.14 2.58
N ILE A 69 1.28 11.95 3.83
CA ILE A 69 -0.13 11.63 4.13
C ILE A 69 -1.05 12.77 3.69
N GLU A 70 -0.68 14.03 3.94
CA GLU A 70 -1.47 15.16 3.47
C GLU A 70 -1.53 15.22 1.94
N GLN A 71 -0.45 14.89 1.26
CA GLN A 71 -0.43 14.80 -0.19
C GLN A 71 -1.32 13.67 -0.71
N ALA A 72 -1.33 12.52 -0.03
CA ALA A 72 -2.22 11.42 -0.37
C ALA A 72 -3.67 11.86 -0.33
N ARG A 73 -4.07 12.56 0.71
CA ARG A 73 -5.42 13.11 0.84
C ARG A 73 -5.75 14.07 -0.30
N THR A 74 -4.82 14.96 -0.64
CA THR A 74 -4.98 15.93 -1.73
C THR A 74 -5.13 15.23 -3.07
N PHE A 75 -4.24 14.27 -3.38
CA PHE A 75 -4.27 13.56 -4.66
C PHE A 75 -5.55 12.73 -4.83
N PHE A 76 -6.02 12.09 -3.77
CA PHE A 76 -7.28 11.36 -3.81
C PHE A 76 -8.48 12.27 -4.01
N ALA A 77 -8.52 13.40 -3.28
CA ALA A 77 -9.59 14.39 -3.43
C ALA A 77 -9.67 14.95 -4.85
N GLN A 78 -8.52 15.25 -5.46
CA GLN A 78 -8.44 15.74 -6.84
C GLN A 78 -9.01 14.73 -7.85
N ARG A 79 -8.98 13.44 -7.52
CA ARG A 79 -9.46 12.35 -8.37
C ARG A 79 -10.84 11.84 -7.96
N HIS A 80 -11.50 12.55 -7.04
CA HIS A 80 -12.82 12.21 -6.52
C HIS A 80 -12.88 10.79 -5.92
N GLN A 81 -11.77 10.36 -5.31
CA GLN A 81 -11.67 9.08 -4.64
C GLN A 81 -11.57 9.27 -3.13
N GLN A 82 -12.06 8.28 -2.40
CA GLN A 82 -11.99 8.25 -0.94
C GLN A 82 -10.96 7.23 -0.47
N GLY A 83 -10.25 7.58 0.60
CA GLY A 83 -9.33 6.69 1.28
C GLY A 83 -9.08 7.22 2.68
N GLN A 84 -8.69 6.33 3.59
CA GLN A 84 -8.22 6.72 4.91
C GLN A 84 -6.70 6.77 4.89
N PHE A 85 -6.14 7.92 5.26
CA PHE A 85 -4.70 8.11 5.33
C PHE A 85 -4.33 8.62 6.70
N ILE A 86 -3.45 7.89 7.40
CA ILE A 86 -3.10 8.19 8.79
C ILE A 86 -1.57 8.28 8.93
N ALA A 87 -1.10 9.40 9.45
CA ALA A 87 0.34 9.61 9.72
C ALA A 87 0.69 8.96 11.05
N THR A 88 1.18 7.73 11.00
CA THR A 88 1.52 6.97 12.19
C THR A 88 2.35 5.75 11.84
N ASP A 89 2.96 5.14 12.84
CA ASP A 89 3.45 3.77 12.77
C ASP A 89 2.27 2.80 12.80
N ILE A 90 2.27 1.78 11.93
CA ILE A 90 1.19 0.78 11.88
C ILE A 90 0.94 0.12 13.24
N PHE A 91 1.99 -0.11 14.03
CA PHE A 91 1.87 -0.78 15.31
C PHE A 91 1.21 0.10 16.40
N GLN A 92 1.05 1.40 16.14
CA GLN A 92 0.31 2.32 17.02
C GLN A 92 -1.19 2.31 16.76
N LEU A 93 -1.65 1.78 15.63
CA LEU A 93 -3.08 1.75 15.28
C LEU A 93 -3.88 0.71 16.02
N LYS A 94 -3.24 -0.37 16.47
CA LYS A 94 -3.88 -1.45 17.23
C LYS A 94 -5.18 -1.92 16.56
N ASP A 95 -6.32 -1.80 17.27
CA ASP A 95 -7.62 -2.30 16.81
C ASP A 95 -8.29 -1.45 15.73
N LYS A 96 -7.70 -0.31 15.37
CA LYS A 96 -8.27 0.58 14.34
C LYS A 96 -8.02 0.09 12.90
N ALA A 97 -7.09 -0.83 12.74
CA ALA A 97 -6.74 -1.39 11.43
C ALA A 97 -6.75 -2.92 11.53
N THR A 98 -7.93 -3.53 11.37
CA THR A 98 -8.11 -4.97 11.49
C THR A 98 -8.90 -5.54 10.32
N ASN A 99 -8.79 -6.84 10.13
CA ASN A 99 -9.55 -7.60 9.14
C ASN A 99 -9.31 -7.17 7.69
N PHE A 100 -8.06 -6.83 7.34
CA PHE A 100 -7.71 -6.55 5.96
C PHE A 100 -7.41 -7.85 5.22
N PRO A 101 -8.14 -8.12 4.13
CA PRO A 101 -7.83 -9.30 3.30
C PRO A 101 -6.51 -9.14 2.54
N LEU A 102 -6.03 -7.91 2.38
CA LEU A 102 -4.79 -7.64 1.69
C LEU A 102 -4.03 -6.50 2.38
N ILE A 103 -2.75 -6.74 2.65
CA ILE A 103 -1.81 -5.70 3.08
C ILE A 103 -0.74 -5.57 2.02
N LEU A 104 -0.52 -4.34 1.53
CA LEU A 104 0.53 -4.02 0.58
C LEU A 104 1.77 -3.49 1.30
N LEU A 105 2.93 -3.98 0.90
CA LEU A 105 4.23 -3.47 1.30
C LEU A 105 5.02 -3.17 0.01
N HIS A 106 5.15 -1.90 -0.35
CA HIS A 106 5.92 -1.49 -1.51
C HIS A 106 7.16 -0.73 -1.04
N ASP A 107 8.34 -1.27 -1.37
CA ASP A 107 9.62 -0.63 -1.03
C ASP A 107 9.81 -0.39 0.49
N VAL A 108 9.27 -1.27 1.32
CA VAL A 108 9.30 -1.16 2.78
C VAL A 108 10.16 -2.23 3.42
N ILE A 109 9.96 -3.49 3.01
CA ILE A 109 10.54 -4.66 3.69
C ILE A 109 12.07 -4.65 3.69
N GLU A 110 12.69 -4.11 2.65
CA GLU A 110 14.15 -4.02 2.52
C GLU A 110 14.80 -3.09 3.54
N HIS A 111 14.02 -2.16 4.12
CA HIS A 111 14.47 -1.21 5.13
C HIS A 111 14.23 -1.70 6.56
N ILE A 112 13.60 -2.86 6.71
CA ILE A 112 13.26 -3.43 8.02
C ILE A 112 14.40 -4.37 8.48
N ARG A 113 14.91 -4.15 9.68
CA ARG A 113 15.99 -4.97 10.25
C ARG A 113 15.51 -6.38 10.58
N ASP A 114 14.44 -6.50 11.32
CA ASP A 114 13.85 -7.77 11.72
C ASP A 114 12.57 -8.00 10.93
N LYS A 115 12.73 -8.57 9.74
CA LYS A 115 11.63 -8.80 8.80
C LYS A 115 10.58 -9.77 9.35
N GLU A 116 11.04 -10.83 10.01
CA GLU A 116 10.14 -11.83 10.59
C GLU A 116 9.23 -11.24 11.66
N ARG A 117 9.81 -10.44 12.56
CA ARG A 117 9.06 -9.76 13.62
C ARG A 117 8.08 -8.75 13.06
N PHE A 118 8.50 -8.00 12.03
CA PHE A 118 7.65 -7.03 11.35
C PHE A 118 6.44 -7.71 10.69
N LEU A 119 6.69 -8.75 9.89
CA LEU A 119 5.63 -9.50 9.22
C LEU A 119 4.71 -10.21 10.21
N SER A 120 5.28 -10.78 11.26
CA SER A 120 4.50 -11.40 12.34
C SER A 120 3.59 -10.38 13.02
N GLY A 121 4.09 -9.18 13.27
CA GLY A 121 3.32 -8.09 13.85
C GLY A 121 2.17 -7.60 12.96
N LEU A 122 2.29 -7.74 11.64
CA LEU A 122 1.23 -7.36 10.72
C LEU A 122 0.06 -8.35 10.70
N GLN A 123 0.24 -9.57 11.18
CA GLN A 123 -0.81 -10.59 11.14
C GLN A 123 -2.07 -10.18 11.89
N LYS A 124 -1.94 -9.41 12.96
CA LYS A 124 -3.11 -8.90 13.70
C LYS A 124 -3.98 -7.93 12.91
N HIS A 125 -3.43 -7.37 11.82
CA HIS A 125 -4.15 -6.48 10.93
C HIS A 125 -4.79 -7.23 9.75
N LEU A 126 -4.40 -8.49 9.53
CA LEU A 126 -4.94 -9.34 8.48
C LEU A 126 -6.26 -10.00 8.89
N SER A 127 -7.13 -10.22 7.92
CA SER A 127 -8.24 -11.16 8.08
C SER A 127 -7.71 -12.59 8.14
N ALA A 128 -8.59 -13.54 8.53
CA ALA A 128 -8.20 -14.95 8.70
C ALA A 128 -7.55 -15.54 7.43
N ASP A 129 -8.07 -15.17 6.25
CA ASP A 129 -7.57 -15.63 4.96
C ASP A 129 -6.77 -14.53 4.24
N GLY A 130 -6.31 -13.53 4.96
CA GLY A 130 -5.60 -12.39 4.40
C GLY A 130 -4.21 -12.71 3.91
N ALA A 131 -3.72 -11.91 2.97
CA ALA A 131 -2.40 -12.04 2.37
C ALA A 131 -1.62 -10.74 2.46
N ILE A 132 -0.31 -10.87 2.55
CA ILE A 132 0.62 -9.74 2.44
C ILE A 132 1.27 -9.80 1.06
N PHE A 133 1.13 -8.72 0.31
CA PHE A 133 1.76 -8.56 -1.00
C PHE A 133 2.97 -7.65 -0.85
N VAL A 134 4.14 -8.13 -1.28
CA VAL A 134 5.39 -7.36 -1.24
C VAL A 134 5.74 -6.96 -2.66
N GLY A 135 5.70 -5.67 -2.95
CA GLY A 135 6.08 -5.11 -4.24
C GLY A 135 7.45 -4.46 -4.20
N PHE A 136 8.15 -4.54 -5.32
CA PHE A 136 9.44 -3.90 -5.51
C PHE A 136 9.37 -2.93 -6.68
N PRO A 137 10.16 -1.82 -6.65
CA PRO A 137 10.19 -0.90 -7.79
C PRO A 137 10.66 -1.60 -9.06
N PRO A 138 10.17 -1.17 -10.24
CA PRO A 138 10.66 -1.72 -11.53
C PRO A 138 12.17 -1.57 -11.65
N GLY A 139 12.85 -2.63 -12.13
CA GLY A 139 14.30 -2.66 -12.31
C GLY A 139 15.07 -3.33 -11.18
N LYS A 140 14.42 -3.68 -10.06
CA LYS A 140 14.98 -4.54 -9.01
C LYS A 140 14.16 -5.81 -8.94
N CYS A 141 14.35 -6.67 -9.95
CA CYS A 141 13.63 -7.92 -10.01
C CYS A 141 14.13 -8.93 -8.99
N HIS A 142 13.32 -9.22 -8.00
CA HIS A 142 13.22 -10.55 -7.42
C HIS A 142 11.81 -10.68 -6.87
N SER A 143 10.97 -11.37 -7.64
CA SER A 143 9.63 -11.72 -7.19
C SER A 143 9.74 -12.98 -6.32
N GLU A 144 9.74 -12.81 -5.03
CA GLU A 144 9.37 -13.90 -4.14
C GLU A 144 8.01 -13.57 -3.52
N ALA A 145 7.00 -14.21 -4.05
CA ALA A 145 5.71 -14.24 -3.41
C ALA A 145 5.77 -15.27 -2.30
N THR A 146 5.90 -14.82 -1.08
CA THR A 146 5.66 -15.69 0.07
C THR A 146 4.20 -15.55 0.46
N SER A 147 3.42 -16.49 0.00
CA SER A 147 2.07 -16.72 0.51
C SER A 147 2.16 -17.43 1.84
N ARG A 148 1.71 -16.79 2.91
CA ARG A 148 1.21 -17.45 4.13
C ARG A 148 0.34 -16.51 4.90
#